data_4a1e903cb40b060af0c82d98d004a32c
#
_entry.id   4a1e903cb40b060af0c82d98d004a32c
#
_cell.length_a   1.000
_cell.length_b   1.000
_cell.length_c   1.000
_cell.angle_alpha   90.00
_cell.angle_beta   90.00
_cell.angle_gamma   90.00
#
_symmetry.space_group_name_H-M   'P 1'
#
loop_
_entity.id
_entity.type
_entity.pdbx_description
1 polymer ?
#
loop_
_entity_poly.entity_id
_entity_poly.type
_entity_poly.pdbx_seq_one_letter_code
_entity_poly.pdbx_strand_id
1 'polypeptide(L)'
;FNDIEIRNAVVMYLSLQTVKKNGFSSVITGDGADELFAGYNFWLKMNDNEIQNDLKRIRKIMHFPTQKIGKKLGIKVESPFLSKKVMDFAKSLPLDYKINKQKGEKYGKWILRKTFEKKIPNSIVWRKKSAMQDGAGTSGLINLFNAMLPNKFFDEQAKRIKESENVIIKSKESLYYYMIYRKYFDIPSNLHSFKS
;
A
#
# COMPACT_ATOMS: atom_id res chain seq x y z
N PHE A 1 10.94 7.91 4.24
CA PHE A 1 9.72 7.63 3.44
C PHE A 1 9.86 6.31 2.70
N ASN A 2 8.73 5.80 2.19
CA ASN A 2 8.66 4.48 1.55
C ASN A 2 8.22 4.65 0.09
N ASP A 3 9.05 4.24 -0.87
CA ASP A 3 8.80 4.38 -2.30
C ASP A 3 7.51 3.67 -2.74
N ILE A 4 7.20 2.51 -2.12
CA ILE A 4 5.96 1.76 -2.41
C ILE A 4 4.72 2.57 -2.00
N GLU A 5 4.77 3.24 -0.86
CA GLU A 5 3.65 4.10 -0.40
C GLU A 5 3.45 5.28 -1.33
N ILE A 6 4.53 5.88 -1.83
CA ILE A 6 4.44 6.97 -2.81
C ILE A 6 3.82 6.47 -4.11
N ARG A 7 4.28 5.32 -4.65
CA ARG A 7 3.69 4.72 -5.85
C ARG A 7 2.20 4.42 -5.68
N ASN A 8 1.81 3.87 -4.52
CA ASN A 8 0.41 3.63 -4.21
C ASN A 8 -0.39 4.94 -4.09
N ALA A 9 0.18 5.98 -3.47
CA ALA A 9 -0.46 7.29 -3.37
C ALA A 9 -0.67 7.94 -4.75
N VAL A 10 0.28 7.77 -5.69
CA VAL A 10 0.14 8.23 -7.07
C VAL A 10 -1.03 7.53 -7.77
N VAL A 11 -1.16 6.19 -7.64
CA VAL A 11 -2.31 5.45 -8.18
C VAL A 11 -3.61 6.00 -7.62
N MET A 12 -3.70 6.17 -6.30
CA MET A 12 -4.92 6.66 -5.66
C MET A 12 -5.24 8.10 -6.06
N TYR A 13 -4.23 8.96 -6.17
CA TYR A 13 -4.41 10.34 -6.63
C TYR A 13 -5.00 10.39 -8.03
N LEU A 14 -4.41 9.67 -8.99
CA LEU A 14 -4.86 9.64 -10.37
C LEU A 14 -6.28 9.05 -10.50
N SER A 15 -6.56 7.99 -9.76
CA SER A 15 -7.89 7.38 -9.71
C SER A 15 -8.94 8.37 -9.19
N LEU A 16 -8.69 9.02 -8.05
CA LEU A 16 -9.61 10.01 -7.48
C LEU A 16 -9.73 11.28 -8.34
N GLN A 17 -8.65 11.69 -9.00
CA GLN A 17 -8.71 12.78 -9.97
C GLN A 17 -9.62 12.43 -11.15
N THR A 18 -9.57 11.18 -11.63
CA THR A 18 -10.44 10.68 -12.69
C THR A 18 -11.91 10.64 -12.22
N VAL A 19 -12.18 10.17 -11.01
CA VAL A 19 -13.52 10.24 -10.39
C VAL A 19 -14.06 11.67 -10.41
N LYS A 20 -13.26 12.64 -9.96
CA LYS A 20 -13.64 14.05 -9.96
C LYS A 20 -13.90 14.59 -11.37
N LYS A 21 -13.02 14.29 -12.33
CA LYS A 21 -13.18 14.73 -13.74
C LYS A 21 -14.45 14.19 -14.40
N ASN A 22 -14.93 13.03 -13.95
CA ASN A 22 -16.19 12.43 -14.41
C ASN A 22 -17.43 12.90 -13.62
N GLY A 23 -17.30 13.93 -12.80
CA GLY A 23 -18.43 14.54 -12.08
C GLY A 23 -18.90 13.83 -10.83
N PHE A 24 -18.19 12.77 -10.38
CA PHE A 24 -18.55 12.10 -9.13
C PHE A 24 -17.98 12.83 -7.92
N SER A 25 -18.78 12.91 -6.85
CA SER A 25 -18.43 13.54 -5.58
C SER A 25 -18.02 12.54 -4.49
N SER A 26 -18.26 11.24 -4.72
CA SER A 26 -17.94 10.18 -3.76
C SER A 26 -17.45 8.91 -4.45
N VAL A 27 -16.70 8.08 -3.68
CA VAL A 27 -16.18 6.78 -4.12
C VAL A 27 -16.13 5.80 -2.97
N ILE A 28 -16.36 4.53 -3.27
CA ILE A 28 -16.16 3.43 -2.33
C ILE A 28 -14.83 2.75 -2.66
N THR A 29 -14.00 2.49 -1.62
CA THR A 29 -12.69 1.84 -1.78
C THR A 29 -12.62 0.51 -1.04
N GLY A 30 -11.70 -0.36 -1.48
CA GLY A 30 -11.40 -1.64 -0.84
C GLY A 30 -10.33 -1.56 0.26
N ASP A 31 -9.97 -0.38 0.73
CA ASP A 31 -8.95 -0.16 1.75
C ASP A 31 -9.24 -0.99 3.01
N GLY A 32 -8.23 -1.65 3.55
CA GLY A 32 -8.33 -2.48 4.76
C GLY A 32 -8.66 -3.95 4.49
N ALA A 33 -9.12 -4.33 3.31
CA ALA A 33 -9.52 -5.70 3.02
C ALA A 33 -8.34 -6.69 3.10
N ASP A 34 -7.17 -6.32 2.63
CA ASP A 34 -5.97 -7.16 2.68
C ASP A 34 -5.46 -7.28 4.13
N GLU A 35 -5.41 -6.19 4.87
CA GLU A 35 -4.93 -6.11 6.25
C GLU A 35 -5.81 -6.86 7.25
N LEU A 36 -7.12 -6.83 7.03
CA LEU A 36 -8.09 -7.44 7.94
C LEU A 36 -8.30 -8.93 7.68
N PHE A 37 -8.25 -9.35 6.41
CA PHE A 37 -8.60 -10.70 5.96
C PHE A 37 -7.41 -11.46 5.38
N ALA A 38 -6.18 -11.09 5.74
CA ALA A 38 -4.94 -11.76 5.33
C ALA A 38 -4.79 -11.89 3.81
N GLY A 39 -4.95 -10.78 3.07
CA GLY A 39 -4.93 -10.77 1.61
C GLY A 39 -3.55 -10.79 0.96
N TYR A 40 -2.47 -10.57 1.69
CA TYR A 40 -1.12 -10.49 1.13
C TYR A 40 -0.47 -11.85 0.93
N ASN A 41 0.21 -12.04 -0.22
CA ASN A 41 0.82 -13.31 -0.60
C ASN A 41 1.92 -13.78 0.36
N PHE A 42 2.62 -12.88 1.04
CA PHE A 42 3.68 -13.25 1.96
C PHE A 42 3.15 -14.06 3.16
N TRP A 43 1.92 -13.80 3.62
CA TRP A 43 1.31 -14.60 4.68
C TRP A 43 1.05 -16.06 4.29
N LEU A 44 0.87 -16.35 2.99
CA LEU A 44 0.63 -17.72 2.53
C LEU A 44 1.84 -18.66 2.74
N LYS A 45 3.03 -18.07 2.99
CA LYS A 45 4.30 -18.76 3.25
C LYS A 45 4.66 -18.86 4.74
N MET A 46 3.94 -18.17 5.60
CA MET A 46 4.16 -18.11 7.04
C MET A 46 3.41 -19.23 7.77
N ASN A 47 3.84 -19.56 8.99
CA ASN A 47 3.07 -20.40 9.90
C ASN A 47 1.97 -19.57 10.61
N ASP A 48 1.02 -20.26 11.25
CA ASP A 48 -0.17 -19.63 11.81
C ASP A 48 0.14 -18.62 12.92
N ASN A 49 1.15 -18.90 13.76
CA ASN A 49 1.56 -17.98 14.83
C ASN A 49 2.17 -16.69 14.25
N GLU A 50 3.03 -16.82 13.25
CA GLU A 50 3.60 -15.67 12.53
C GLU A 50 2.52 -14.82 11.90
N ILE A 51 1.54 -15.45 11.22
CA ILE A 51 0.43 -14.73 10.58
C ILE A 51 -0.41 -13.99 11.63
N GLN A 52 -0.76 -14.63 12.74
CA GLN A 52 -1.55 -14.01 13.79
C GLN A 52 -0.85 -12.79 14.40
N ASN A 53 0.45 -12.91 14.67
CA ASN A 53 1.25 -11.82 15.23
C ASN A 53 1.37 -10.66 14.23
N ASP A 54 1.62 -10.95 12.96
CA ASP A 54 1.74 -9.93 11.92
C ASP A 54 0.40 -9.24 11.64
N LEU A 55 -0.72 -9.96 11.64
CA LEU A 55 -2.06 -9.39 11.55
C LEU A 55 -2.37 -8.43 12.71
N LYS A 56 -1.91 -8.75 13.95
CA LYS A 56 -2.02 -7.83 15.08
C LYS A 56 -1.17 -6.58 14.88
N ARG A 57 0.05 -6.74 14.37
CA ARG A 57 0.97 -5.64 14.06
C ARG A 57 0.41 -4.72 12.98
N ILE A 58 0.04 -5.28 11.83
CA ILE A 58 -0.47 -4.52 10.67
C ILE A 58 -1.70 -3.71 11.04
N ARG A 59 -2.63 -4.28 11.80
CA ARG A 59 -3.82 -3.55 12.27
C ARG A 59 -3.53 -2.31 13.12
N LYS A 60 -2.38 -2.30 13.81
CA LYS A 60 -1.95 -1.13 14.60
C LYS A 60 -1.32 -0.02 13.75
N ILE A 61 -0.65 -0.41 12.66
CA ILE A 61 0.14 0.51 11.84
C ILE A 61 -0.49 0.84 10.50
N MET A 62 -1.57 0.13 10.10
CA MET A 62 -2.21 0.38 8.81
C MET A 62 -2.72 1.81 8.71
N HIS A 63 -2.39 2.44 7.63
CA HIS A 63 -2.92 3.75 7.26
C HIS A 63 -3.11 3.79 5.74
N PHE A 64 -4.06 4.60 5.30
CA PHE A 64 -4.43 4.69 3.90
C PHE A 64 -4.40 6.15 3.44
N PRO A 65 -3.60 6.49 2.42
CA PRO A 65 -3.52 7.86 1.92
C PRO A 65 -4.81 8.31 1.24
N THR A 66 -5.66 7.37 0.81
CA THR A 66 -6.88 7.59 0.02
C THR A 66 -7.81 8.63 0.64
N GLN A 67 -8.03 8.55 1.97
CA GLN A 67 -8.89 9.52 2.69
C GLN A 67 -8.33 10.94 2.63
N LYS A 68 -7.01 11.09 2.85
CA LYS A 68 -6.33 12.40 2.82
C LYS A 68 -6.35 13.00 1.42
N ILE A 69 -6.09 12.16 0.41
CA ILE A 69 -6.09 12.56 -1.00
C ILE A 69 -7.51 12.94 -1.42
N GLY A 70 -8.52 12.13 -1.07
CA GLY A 70 -9.92 12.42 -1.34
C GLY A 70 -10.35 13.76 -0.77
N LYS A 71 -10.05 14.02 0.51
CA LYS A 71 -10.31 15.31 1.16
C LYS A 71 -9.68 16.49 0.40
N LYS A 72 -8.42 16.33 -0.04
CA LYS A 72 -7.70 17.36 -0.80
C LYS A 72 -8.34 17.64 -2.17
N LEU A 73 -8.90 16.61 -2.81
CA LEU A 73 -9.57 16.71 -4.11
C LEU A 73 -11.06 17.09 -4.01
N GLY A 74 -11.63 17.15 -2.80
CA GLY A 74 -13.06 17.38 -2.58
C GLY A 74 -13.91 16.15 -2.92
N ILE A 75 -13.35 14.94 -2.83
CA ILE A 75 -14.03 13.66 -3.03
C ILE A 75 -14.27 12.98 -1.69
N LYS A 76 -15.52 12.60 -1.41
CA LYS A 76 -15.87 11.77 -0.25
C LYS A 76 -15.40 10.33 -0.51
N VAL A 77 -14.52 9.82 0.33
CA VAL A 77 -14.04 8.43 0.25
C VAL A 77 -14.71 7.61 1.34
N GLU A 78 -15.39 6.54 0.95
CA GLU A 78 -15.98 5.57 1.86
C GLU A 78 -15.18 4.26 1.80
N SER A 79 -14.76 3.76 2.97
CA SER A 79 -13.97 2.52 3.09
C SER A 79 -14.71 1.55 4.02
N PRO A 80 -15.67 0.76 3.51
CA PRO A 80 -16.54 -0.09 4.33
C PRO A 80 -15.78 -1.10 5.19
N PHE A 81 -14.64 -1.62 4.72
CA PHE A 81 -13.80 -2.53 5.50
C PHE A 81 -13.22 -1.88 6.75
N LEU A 82 -13.01 -0.57 6.75
CA LEU A 82 -12.49 0.19 7.90
C LEU A 82 -13.57 0.62 8.89
N SER A 83 -14.84 0.24 8.66
CA SER A 83 -15.88 0.46 9.66
C SER A 83 -15.63 -0.38 10.91
N LYS A 84 -15.95 0.18 12.09
CA LYS A 84 -15.75 -0.51 13.38
C LYS A 84 -16.35 -1.91 13.38
N LYS A 85 -17.58 -2.07 12.86
CA LYS A 85 -18.30 -3.34 12.77
C LYS A 85 -17.51 -4.40 11.98
N VAL A 86 -16.99 -4.04 10.80
CA VAL A 86 -16.22 -4.97 9.96
C VAL A 86 -14.85 -5.26 10.57
N MET A 87 -14.19 -4.26 11.15
CA MET A 87 -12.91 -4.44 11.82
C MET A 87 -13.02 -5.39 13.03
N ASP A 88 -14.07 -5.23 13.85
CA ASP A 88 -14.29 -6.09 15.02
C ASP A 88 -14.67 -7.52 14.59
N PHE A 89 -15.50 -7.67 13.56
CA PHE A 89 -15.79 -8.97 12.96
C PHE A 89 -14.52 -9.64 12.42
N ALA A 90 -13.72 -8.92 11.65
CA ALA A 90 -12.46 -9.47 11.13
C ALA A 90 -11.48 -9.88 12.23
N LYS A 91 -11.47 -9.19 13.40
CA LYS A 91 -10.66 -9.59 14.55
C LYS A 91 -11.12 -10.90 15.16
N SER A 92 -12.44 -11.13 15.27
CA SER A 92 -13.02 -12.32 15.87
C SER A 92 -12.91 -13.57 15.01
N LEU A 93 -12.67 -13.43 13.69
CA LEU A 93 -12.57 -14.56 12.80
C LEU A 93 -11.33 -15.42 13.06
N PRO A 94 -11.48 -16.77 13.18
CA PRO A 94 -10.38 -17.72 13.13
C PRO A 94 -9.55 -17.57 11.83
N LEU A 95 -8.30 -18.02 11.89
CA LEU A 95 -7.37 -17.87 10.76
C LEU A 95 -7.84 -18.61 9.50
N ASP A 96 -8.45 -19.78 9.65
CA ASP A 96 -8.97 -20.60 8.54
C ASP A 96 -10.05 -19.92 7.71
N TYR A 97 -10.76 -18.95 8.28
CA TYR A 97 -11.67 -18.09 7.52
C TYR A 97 -10.97 -16.97 6.77
N LYS A 98 -9.71 -16.69 7.09
CA LYS A 98 -8.89 -15.67 6.42
C LYS A 98 -7.99 -16.27 5.36
N ILE A 99 -7.35 -17.42 5.68
CA ILE A 99 -6.48 -18.16 4.75
C ILE A 99 -6.93 -19.62 4.72
N ASN A 100 -7.23 -20.12 3.54
CA ASN A 100 -7.57 -21.54 3.36
C ASN A 100 -7.23 -22.00 1.94
N LYS A 101 -7.43 -23.30 1.65
CA LYS A 101 -7.14 -23.91 0.36
C LYS A 101 -8.37 -24.00 -0.53
N GLN A 102 -8.17 -23.75 -1.82
CA GLN A 102 -9.13 -24.01 -2.89
C GLN A 102 -8.39 -24.72 -4.03
N LYS A 103 -8.88 -25.92 -4.42
CA LYS A 103 -8.25 -26.74 -5.46
C LYS A 103 -6.73 -26.92 -5.25
N GLY A 104 -6.30 -27.14 -3.99
CA GLY A 104 -4.90 -27.35 -3.61
C GLY A 104 -4.08 -26.09 -3.39
N GLU A 105 -4.49 -24.91 -3.85
CA GLU A 105 -3.80 -23.64 -3.65
C GLU A 105 -4.31 -22.88 -2.42
N LYS A 106 -3.41 -22.21 -1.67
CA LYS A 106 -3.76 -21.33 -0.55
C LYS A 106 -4.20 -19.95 -1.06
N TYR A 107 -5.26 -19.41 -0.46
CA TYR A 107 -5.77 -18.06 -0.74
C TYR A 107 -6.02 -17.28 0.54
N GLY A 108 -5.58 -16.05 0.57
CA GLY A 108 -6.03 -15.05 1.54
C GLY A 108 -7.42 -14.51 1.20
N LYS A 109 -8.01 -13.75 2.11
CA LYS A 109 -9.39 -13.23 2.01
C LYS A 109 -10.44 -14.34 1.78
N TRP A 110 -10.19 -15.52 2.36
CA TRP A 110 -10.95 -16.74 2.10
C TRP A 110 -12.46 -16.54 2.24
N ILE A 111 -12.92 -16.06 3.39
CA ILE A 111 -14.36 -15.86 3.64
C ILE A 111 -15.00 -14.91 2.62
N LEU A 112 -14.28 -13.83 2.23
CA LEU A 112 -14.81 -12.91 1.22
C LEU A 112 -14.96 -13.62 -0.13
N ARG A 113 -13.95 -14.38 -0.55
CA ARG A 113 -14.00 -15.14 -1.80
C ARG A 113 -15.15 -16.15 -1.80
N LYS A 114 -15.31 -16.91 -0.71
CA LYS A 114 -16.40 -17.89 -0.58
C LYS A 114 -17.78 -17.23 -0.60
N THR A 115 -17.94 -16.10 0.05
CA THR A 115 -19.20 -15.36 0.08
C THR A 115 -19.62 -14.89 -1.32
N PHE A 116 -18.66 -14.53 -2.17
CA PHE A 116 -18.93 -14.01 -3.50
C PHE A 116 -18.77 -15.05 -4.64
N GLU A 117 -18.39 -16.30 -4.34
CA GLU A 117 -18.08 -17.35 -5.33
C GLU A 117 -19.22 -17.59 -6.34
N LYS A 118 -20.48 -17.43 -5.90
CA LYS A 118 -21.66 -17.58 -6.77
C LYS A 118 -22.23 -16.26 -7.28
N LYS A 119 -21.62 -15.12 -6.91
CA LYS A 119 -22.15 -13.78 -7.23
C LYS A 119 -21.35 -13.05 -8.29
N ILE A 120 -20.08 -13.38 -8.43
CA ILE A 120 -19.17 -12.76 -9.41
C ILE A 120 -18.34 -13.87 -10.10
N PRO A 121 -17.81 -13.62 -11.31
CA PRO A 121 -17.04 -14.62 -12.06
C PRO A 121 -15.87 -15.20 -11.27
N ASN A 122 -15.64 -16.50 -11.40
CA ASN A 122 -14.54 -17.20 -10.72
C ASN A 122 -13.15 -16.64 -11.05
N SER A 123 -12.97 -16.14 -12.28
CA SER A 123 -11.74 -15.46 -12.70
C SER A 123 -11.42 -14.22 -11.86
N ILE A 124 -12.43 -13.59 -11.27
CA ILE A 124 -12.27 -12.44 -10.35
C ILE A 124 -12.13 -12.94 -8.91
N VAL A 125 -13.04 -13.83 -8.47
CA VAL A 125 -13.06 -14.36 -7.09
C VAL A 125 -11.75 -15.03 -6.73
N TRP A 126 -11.25 -15.91 -7.59
CA TRP A 126 -10.04 -16.72 -7.36
C TRP A 126 -8.78 -16.15 -8.02
N ARG A 127 -8.83 -14.89 -8.46
CA ARG A 127 -7.64 -14.20 -8.99
C ARG A 127 -6.53 -14.16 -7.96
N LYS A 128 -5.29 -14.48 -8.37
CA LYS A 128 -4.10 -14.32 -7.54
C LYS A 128 -3.94 -12.84 -7.14
N LYS A 129 -3.50 -12.62 -5.91
CA LYS A 129 -3.25 -11.26 -5.41
C LYS A 129 -2.11 -10.63 -6.22
N SER A 130 -2.38 -9.47 -6.79
CA SER A 130 -1.37 -8.56 -7.33
C SER A 130 -1.32 -7.31 -6.47
N ALA A 131 -0.14 -6.77 -6.25
CA ALA A 131 0.01 -5.51 -5.56
C ALA A 131 -0.56 -4.36 -6.41
N MET A 132 -1.05 -3.30 -5.78
CA MET A 132 -1.71 -2.20 -6.48
C MET A 132 -0.76 -1.52 -7.48
N GLN A 133 0.48 -1.27 -7.08
CA GLN A 133 1.51 -0.67 -7.93
C GLN A 133 1.84 -1.52 -9.16
N ASP A 134 1.76 -2.84 -9.06
CA ASP A 134 2.02 -3.75 -10.18
C ASP A 134 0.83 -3.78 -11.14
N GLY A 135 -0.38 -3.91 -10.57
CA GLY A 135 -1.62 -3.90 -11.36
C GLY A 135 -1.89 -2.59 -12.08
N ALA A 136 -1.45 -1.47 -11.52
CA ALA A 136 -1.59 -0.12 -12.11
C ALA A 136 -0.37 0.32 -12.95
N GLY A 137 0.69 -0.50 -13.04
CA GLY A 137 1.89 -0.19 -13.81
C GLY A 137 2.84 0.82 -13.17
N THR A 138 2.57 1.32 -11.95
CA THR A 138 3.45 2.30 -11.28
C THR A 138 4.77 1.71 -10.78
N SER A 139 4.92 0.39 -10.74
CA SER A 139 6.23 -0.27 -10.59
C SER A 139 7.20 0.08 -11.72
N GLY A 140 6.69 0.42 -12.91
CA GLY A 140 7.49 0.92 -14.04
C GLY A 140 8.20 2.24 -13.79
N LEU A 141 7.81 3.03 -12.78
CA LEU A 141 8.51 4.24 -12.36
C LEU A 141 9.97 3.97 -11.97
N ILE A 142 10.28 2.79 -11.45
CA ILE A 142 11.65 2.37 -11.15
C ILE A 142 12.51 2.45 -12.41
N ASN A 143 12.05 1.87 -13.51
CA ASN A 143 12.78 1.86 -14.79
C ASN A 143 12.88 3.28 -15.36
N LEU A 144 11.82 4.08 -15.25
CA LEU A 144 11.81 5.47 -15.68
C LEU A 144 12.90 6.27 -14.96
N PHE A 145 12.97 6.23 -13.64
CA PHE A 145 13.98 6.98 -12.88
C PHE A 145 15.39 6.42 -13.08
N ASN A 146 15.53 5.11 -13.29
CA ASN A 146 16.82 4.51 -13.64
C ASN A 146 17.35 5.01 -15.00
N ALA A 147 16.47 5.24 -15.96
CA ALA A 147 16.83 5.79 -17.26
C ALA A 147 17.07 7.32 -17.20
N MET A 148 16.29 8.06 -16.42
CA MET A 148 16.36 9.52 -16.33
C MET A 148 17.60 10.03 -15.58
N LEU A 149 18.05 9.32 -14.56
CA LEU A 149 19.11 9.81 -13.67
C LEU A 149 20.42 9.06 -13.95
N PRO A 150 21.50 9.75 -14.39
CA PRO A 150 22.84 9.14 -14.56
C PRO A 150 23.37 8.56 -13.24
N ASN A 151 24.12 7.45 -13.31
CA ASN A 151 24.71 6.83 -12.11
C ASN A 151 25.59 7.81 -11.35
N LYS A 152 26.49 8.51 -12.05
CA LYS A 152 27.38 9.53 -11.44
C LYS A 152 26.60 10.58 -10.65
N PHE A 153 25.52 11.13 -11.23
CA PHE A 153 24.67 12.10 -10.53
C PHE A 153 24.02 11.49 -9.28
N PHE A 154 23.53 10.26 -9.38
CA PHE A 154 22.95 9.56 -8.23
C PHE A 154 23.98 9.40 -7.10
N ASP A 155 25.17 8.90 -7.41
CA ASP A 155 26.22 8.62 -6.42
C ASP A 155 26.66 9.91 -5.71
N GLU A 156 26.87 10.99 -6.47
CA GLU A 156 27.24 12.30 -5.94
C GLU A 156 26.15 12.87 -5.02
N GLN A 157 24.88 12.85 -5.44
CA GLN A 157 23.78 13.38 -4.64
C GLN A 157 23.50 12.51 -3.40
N ALA A 158 23.52 11.19 -3.52
CA ALA A 158 23.31 10.29 -2.39
C ALA A 158 24.40 10.46 -1.32
N LYS A 159 25.67 10.62 -1.74
CA LYS A 159 26.79 10.91 -0.85
C LYS A 159 26.60 12.26 -0.15
N ARG A 160 26.34 13.32 -0.90
CA ARG A 160 26.13 14.67 -0.37
C ARG A 160 25.00 14.69 0.67
N ILE A 161 23.85 14.09 0.35
CA ILE A 161 22.68 14.04 1.24
C ILE A 161 23.01 13.26 2.52
N LYS A 162 23.75 12.16 2.40
CA LYS A 162 24.19 11.38 3.57
C LYS A 162 25.09 12.19 4.49
N GLU A 163 26.07 12.94 3.92
CA GLU A 163 27.04 13.73 4.67
C GLU A 163 26.42 14.99 5.32
N SER A 164 25.56 15.70 4.57
CA SER A 164 25.00 16.99 5.05
C SER A 164 23.70 16.83 5.84
N GLU A 165 22.91 15.78 5.58
CA GLU A 165 21.55 15.64 6.12
C GLU A 165 21.35 14.33 6.90
N ASN A 166 22.36 13.45 6.96
CA ASN A 166 22.30 12.12 7.59
C ASN A 166 21.15 11.24 7.07
N VAL A 167 20.78 11.42 5.79
CA VAL A 167 19.72 10.64 5.12
C VAL A 167 20.34 9.66 4.13
N ILE A 168 19.94 8.38 4.20
CA ILE A 168 20.40 7.33 3.29
C ILE A 168 19.43 7.21 2.12
N ILE A 169 19.90 7.50 0.92
CA ILE A 169 19.15 7.34 -0.33
C ILE A 169 19.57 6.01 -0.96
N LYS A 170 18.60 5.10 -1.18
CA LYS A 170 18.87 3.72 -1.59
C LYS A 170 18.68 3.46 -3.10
N SER A 171 18.01 4.36 -3.82
CA SER A 171 17.70 4.19 -5.23
C SER A 171 17.53 5.53 -5.93
N LYS A 172 17.61 5.55 -7.27
CA LYS A 172 17.34 6.75 -8.06
C LYS A 172 15.89 7.24 -7.91
N GLU A 173 14.96 6.32 -7.72
CA GLU A 173 13.57 6.63 -7.40
C GLU A 173 13.47 7.36 -6.05
N SER A 174 14.10 6.82 -5.01
CA SER A 174 14.16 7.46 -3.68
C SER A 174 14.82 8.84 -3.76
N LEU A 175 15.89 8.99 -4.56
CA LEU A 175 16.53 10.28 -4.77
C LEU A 175 15.56 11.29 -5.39
N TYR A 176 14.86 10.90 -6.44
CA TYR A 176 13.91 11.78 -7.11
C TYR A 176 12.80 12.25 -6.15
N TYR A 177 12.22 11.33 -5.38
CA TYR A 177 11.21 11.68 -4.37
C TYR A 177 11.76 12.57 -3.27
N TYR A 178 12.99 12.31 -2.83
CA TYR A 178 13.65 13.14 -1.84
C TYR A 178 13.90 14.55 -2.35
N MET A 179 14.35 14.71 -3.59
CA MET A 179 14.52 16.02 -4.22
C MET A 179 13.21 16.81 -4.30
N ILE A 180 12.07 16.13 -4.60
CA ILE A 180 10.75 16.77 -4.56
C ILE A 180 10.39 17.16 -3.13
N TYR A 181 10.56 16.26 -2.16
CA TYR A 181 10.28 16.52 -0.75
C TYR A 181 11.01 17.79 -0.26
N ARG A 182 12.30 17.92 -0.59
CA ARG A 182 13.14 19.06 -0.17
C ARG A 182 12.76 20.40 -0.80
N LYS A 183 11.92 20.43 -1.85
CA LYS A 183 11.34 21.68 -2.38
C LYS A 183 10.23 22.26 -1.50
N TYR A 184 9.62 21.45 -0.64
CA TYR A 184 8.45 21.82 0.14
C TYR A 184 8.66 21.71 1.65
N PHE A 185 9.69 20.98 2.09
CA PHE A 185 9.92 20.69 3.49
C PHE A 185 11.41 20.84 3.85
N ASP A 186 11.67 21.39 5.03
CA ASP A 186 13.01 21.42 5.62
C ASP A 186 13.44 20.05 6.13
N ILE A 187 14.76 19.91 6.44
CA ILE A 187 15.28 18.71 7.07
C ILE A 187 14.65 18.59 8.45
N PRO A 188 14.06 17.42 8.81
CA PRO A 188 13.53 17.22 10.15
C PRO A 188 14.66 17.43 11.18
N SER A 189 14.49 18.38 12.08
CA SER A 189 15.46 18.72 13.13
C SER A 189 15.72 17.60 14.15
N ASN A 190 14.93 16.51 14.13
CA ASN A 190 14.92 15.45 15.15
C ASN A 190 15.34 14.06 14.63
N LEU A 191 16.21 13.98 13.60
CA LEU A 191 16.73 12.66 13.18
C LEU A 191 17.71 12.03 14.20
N HIS A 192 18.00 12.71 15.33
CA HIS A 192 18.84 12.17 16.39
C HIS A 192 18.13 11.30 17.43
N SER A 193 16.80 11.15 17.39
CA SER A 193 16.02 10.46 18.43
C SER A 193 15.59 9.03 18.10
N PHE A 194 16.00 8.44 16.98
CA PHE A 194 15.73 7.03 16.65
C PHE A 194 17.01 6.18 16.71
N LYS A 195 17.82 6.37 17.74
CA LYS A 195 18.82 5.40 18.16
C LYS A 195 18.35 4.81 19.49
N SER A 196 17.62 3.71 19.43
CA SER A 196 17.54 2.66 20.44
C SER A 196 16.73 1.49 19.90
#